data_0cc53c4d976fa07be5534947ef89b8fd
#
_entry.id   0cc53c4d976fa07be5534947ef89b8fd
#
_cell.length_a   1.000
_cell.length_b   1.000
_cell.length_c   1.000
_cell.angle_alpha   90.00
_cell.angle_beta   90.00
_cell.angle_gamma   90.00
#
_symmetry.space_group_name_H-M   'P 1'
#
loop_
_entity.id
_entity.type
_entity.pdbx_description
1 polymer ?
#
loop_
_entity_poly.entity_id
_entity_poly.type
_entity_poly.pdbx_seq_one_letter_code
_entity_poly.pdbx_strand_id
1 'polypeptide(L)'
;MKSVLITGVSRGIGLSIAKEFIQNDYFVFGTSRSKFDLSKALESNNCKHLIVDVNDRDSIASIMKDIPGENNTLDCLVNNAGITADQLFIRMKDSEWDDVINTNLTGIFNITKPVSKMMLKQKSGSIINISSVSGLMGNAGQVNYSSSKSALLGFTKSLAKELAPRGINVNCICPGFIESDMTNELTSDQRDQALSQIPLG
;
A
#
# COMPACT_ATOMS: atom_id res chain seq x y z
N MET A 1 18.00 -9.23 -11.98
CA MET A 1 16.89 -8.24 -12.06
C MET A 1 16.46 -7.91 -10.63
N LYS A 2 16.19 -6.65 -10.31
CA LYS A 2 15.65 -6.24 -9.00
C LYS A 2 14.21 -6.69 -8.88
N SER A 3 13.70 -6.79 -7.64
CA SER A 3 12.33 -7.22 -7.39
C SER A 3 11.59 -6.30 -6.43
N VAL A 4 10.27 -6.20 -6.63
CA VAL A 4 9.37 -5.42 -5.78
C VAL A 4 8.14 -6.24 -5.41
N LEU A 5 7.71 -6.13 -4.14
CA LEU A 5 6.41 -6.61 -3.69
C LEU A 5 5.47 -5.42 -3.54
N ILE A 6 4.32 -5.47 -4.21
CA ILE A 6 3.32 -4.40 -4.17
C ILE A 6 2.00 -4.99 -3.68
N THR A 7 1.43 -4.42 -2.62
CA THR A 7 0.12 -4.84 -2.14
C THR A 7 -1.00 -4.04 -2.81
N GLY A 8 -2.10 -4.73 -3.20
CA GLY A 8 -3.27 -4.07 -3.80
C GLY A 8 -3.07 -3.64 -5.25
N VAL A 9 -2.59 -4.57 -6.13
CA VAL A 9 -2.25 -4.26 -7.54
C VAL A 9 -3.40 -4.40 -8.53
N SER A 10 -4.59 -4.80 -8.09
CA SER A 10 -5.68 -5.10 -9.03
C SER A 10 -6.28 -3.87 -9.73
N ARG A 11 -6.04 -2.66 -9.22
CA ARG A 11 -6.54 -1.40 -9.78
C ARG A 11 -5.82 -0.17 -9.21
N GLY A 12 -6.14 1.00 -9.77
CA GLY A 12 -5.76 2.31 -9.24
C GLY A 12 -4.24 2.48 -9.06
N ILE A 13 -3.86 3.13 -7.97
CA ILE A 13 -2.46 3.49 -7.67
C ILE A 13 -1.54 2.27 -7.67
N GLY A 14 -1.96 1.15 -7.07
CA GLY A 14 -1.15 -0.06 -7.00
C GLY A 14 -0.83 -0.65 -8.38
N LEU A 15 -1.79 -0.66 -9.29
CA LEU A 15 -1.58 -1.12 -10.66
C LEU A 15 -0.65 -0.15 -11.44
N SER A 16 -0.84 1.17 -11.26
CA SER A 16 0.02 2.18 -11.89
C SER A 16 1.48 2.07 -11.41
N ILE A 17 1.68 1.88 -10.10
CA ILE A 17 3.00 1.62 -9.52
C ILE A 17 3.61 0.34 -10.11
N ALA A 18 2.83 -0.73 -10.25
CA ALA A 18 3.31 -1.98 -10.82
C ALA A 18 3.77 -1.81 -12.28
N LYS A 19 3.04 -1.05 -13.10
CA LYS A 19 3.44 -0.70 -14.48
C LYS A 19 4.76 0.04 -14.52
N GLU A 20 4.93 1.04 -13.65
CA GLU A 20 6.15 1.82 -13.57
C GLU A 20 7.36 0.96 -13.18
N PHE A 21 7.21 0.02 -12.23
CA PHE A 21 8.29 -0.90 -11.88
C PHE A 21 8.65 -1.85 -13.03
N ILE A 22 7.69 -2.35 -13.82
CA ILE A 22 7.95 -3.15 -15.01
C ILE A 22 8.77 -2.35 -16.04
N GLN A 23 8.42 -1.07 -16.29
CA GLN A 23 9.14 -0.20 -17.23
C GLN A 23 10.59 0.09 -16.80
N ASN A 24 10.86 -0.04 -15.50
CA ASN A 24 12.20 0.13 -14.92
C ASN A 24 12.92 -1.22 -14.65
N ASP A 25 12.58 -2.27 -15.39
CA ASP A 25 13.23 -3.58 -15.36
C ASP A 25 13.20 -4.31 -14.00
N TYR A 26 12.12 -4.11 -13.20
CA TYR A 26 11.90 -4.88 -11.98
C TYR A 26 11.03 -6.11 -12.26
N PHE A 27 11.27 -7.18 -11.48
CA PHE A 27 10.29 -8.25 -11.33
C PHE A 27 9.23 -7.84 -10.29
N VAL A 28 7.95 -7.89 -10.66
CA VAL A 28 6.85 -7.44 -9.81
C VAL A 28 6.10 -8.61 -9.19
N PHE A 29 6.18 -8.75 -7.86
CA PHE A 29 5.24 -9.54 -7.09
C PHE A 29 4.06 -8.65 -6.71
N GLY A 30 2.89 -8.91 -7.28
CA GLY A 30 1.69 -8.12 -7.00
C GLY A 30 0.67 -8.93 -6.22
N THR A 31 0.06 -8.33 -5.16
CA THR A 31 -0.95 -9.02 -4.38
C THR A 31 -2.33 -8.42 -4.49
N SER A 32 -3.36 -9.26 -4.42
CA SER A 32 -4.76 -8.87 -4.20
C SER A 32 -5.53 -10.01 -3.52
N ARG A 33 -6.70 -9.72 -2.96
CA ARG A 33 -7.54 -10.70 -2.26
C ARG A 33 -8.18 -11.74 -3.19
N SER A 34 -8.39 -11.39 -4.43
CA SER A 34 -9.00 -12.26 -5.44
C SER A 34 -8.04 -12.49 -6.61
N LYS A 35 -8.29 -13.53 -7.40
CA LYS A 35 -7.51 -13.82 -8.60
C LYS A 35 -7.55 -12.63 -9.57
N PHE A 36 -6.40 -12.24 -10.07
CA PHE A 36 -6.21 -11.14 -11.01
C PHE A 36 -5.13 -11.52 -12.03
N ASP A 37 -5.37 -11.25 -13.30
CA ASP A 37 -4.40 -11.52 -14.36
C ASP A 37 -3.43 -10.34 -14.47
N LEU A 38 -2.41 -10.37 -13.61
CA LEU A 38 -1.42 -9.32 -13.51
C LEU A 38 -0.56 -9.24 -14.78
N SER A 39 -0.22 -10.37 -15.38
CA SER A 39 0.61 -10.41 -16.59
C SER A 39 -0.07 -9.73 -17.78
N LYS A 40 -1.37 -9.97 -17.96
CA LYS A 40 -2.17 -9.28 -18.96
C LYS A 40 -2.29 -7.79 -18.66
N ALA A 41 -2.53 -7.41 -17.42
CA ALA A 41 -2.70 -6.01 -17.02
C ALA A 41 -1.40 -5.18 -17.14
N LEU A 42 -0.24 -5.83 -16.99
CA LEU A 42 1.09 -5.21 -17.12
C LEU A 42 1.71 -5.43 -18.52
N GLU A 43 1.07 -6.23 -19.38
CA GLU A 43 1.61 -6.63 -20.69
C GLU A 43 3.05 -7.17 -20.57
N SER A 44 3.32 -7.93 -19.50
CA SER A 44 4.65 -8.40 -19.14
C SER A 44 4.61 -9.75 -18.44
N ASN A 45 5.61 -10.57 -18.71
CA ASN A 45 5.85 -11.83 -17.98
C ASN A 45 6.80 -11.65 -16.77
N ASN A 46 7.37 -10.46 -16.56
CA ASN A 46 8.23 -10.16 -15.45
C ASN A 46 7.41 -9.86 -14.17
N CYS A 47 6.37 -10.64 -13.94
CA CYS A 47 5.52 -10.47 -12.77
C CYS A 47 4.93 -11.81 -12.30
N LYS A 48 4.56 -11.83 -11.02
CA LYS A 48 3.79 -12.93 -10.41
C LYS A 48 2.67 -12.35 -9.56
N HIS A 49 1.45 -12.80 -9.81
CA HIS A 49 0.32 -12.47 -8.95
C HIS A 49 0.22 -13.46 -7.79
N LEU A 50 0.03 -12.93 -6.58
CA LEU A 50 -0.13 -13.71 -5.34
C LEU A 50 -1.47 -13.33 -4.69
N ILE A 51 -2.29 -14.33 -4.37
CA ILE A 51 -3.57 -14.10 -3.66
C ILE A 51 -3.26 -13.99 -2.17
N VAL A 52 -3.53 -12.81 -1.60
CA VAL A 52 -3.23 -12.50 -0.20
C VAL A 52 -4.31 -11.60 0.39
N ASP A 53 -4.80 -11.97 1.56
CA ASP A 53 -5.44 -11.04 2.47
C ASP A 53 -4.40 -10.53 3.47
N VAL A 54 -4.16 -9.22 3.50
CA VAL A 54 -3.19 -8.61 4.42
C VAL A 54 -3.61 -8.73 5.89
N ASN A 55 -4.87 -9.05 6.16
CA ASN A 55 -5.39 -9.32 7.51
C ASN A 55 -5.11 -10.75 7.96
N ASP A 56 -4.81 -11.66 7.04
CA ASP A 56 -4.52 -13.06 7.33
C ASP A 56 -3.00 -13.32 7.32
N ARG A 57 -2.45 -13.58 8.51
CA ARG A 57 -1.03 -13.83 8.71
C ARG A 57 -0.56 -15.15 8.09
N ASP A 58 -1.44 -16.15 8.03
CA ASP A 58 -1.11 -17.45 7.42
C ASP A 58 -1.07 -17.32 5.90
N SER A 59 -1.97 -16.55 5.31
CA SER A 59 -1.93 -16.16 3.91
C SER A 59 -0.62 -15.44 3.56
N ILE A 60 -0.18 -14.48 4.39
CA ILE A 60 1.10 -13.79 4.21
C ILE A 60 2.27 -14.77 4.34
N ALA A 61 2.27 -15.64 5.35
CA ALA A 61 3.35 -16.61 5.56
C ALA A 61 3.51 -17.56 4.37
N SER A 62 2.40 -17.91 3.71
CA SER A 62 2.42 -18.80 2.54
C SER A 62 3.18 -18.19 1.35
N ILE A 63 2.97 -16.91 1.07
CA ILE A 63 3.60 -16.23 -0.07
C ILE A 63 5.07 -15.85 0.18
N MET A 64 5.49 -15.75 1.44
CA MET A 64 6.88 -15.39 1.75
C MET A 64 7.90 -16.39 1.20
N LYS A 65 7.49 -17.62 0.87
CA LYS A 65 8.33 -18.63 0.22
C LYS A 65 8.51 -18.36 -1.28
N ASP A 66 7.57 -17.64 -1.87
CA ASP A 66 7.49 -17.37 -3.30
C ASP A 66 8.09 -16.02 -3.71
N ILE A 67 8.28 -15.12 -2.73
CA ILE A 67 8.74 -13.74 -2.95
C ILE A 67 10.23 -13.63 -3.29
N PRO A 68 11.15 -14.44 -2.77
CA PRO A 68 12.52 -14.39 -3.24
C PRO A 68 12.56 -14.88 -4.69
N GLY A 69 12.70 -13.94 -5.66
CA GLY A 69 12.99 -14.25 -7.04
C GLY A 69 14.31 -15.01 -7.21
N GLU A 70 14.81 -15.11 -8.43
CA GLU A 70 16.00 -15.88 -8.79
C GLU A 70 17.25 -15.66 -7.90
N ASN A 71 17.36 -14.47 -7.28
CA ASN A 71 18.49 -14.10 -6.39
C ASN A 71 18.21 -14.18 -4.90
N ASN A 72 17.08 -14.73 -4.49
CA ASN A 72 16.66 -14.78 -3.07
C ASN A 72 16.60 -13.40 -2.37
N THR A 73 16.37 -12.31 -3.10
CA THR A 73 16.33 -10.95 -2.57
C THR A 73 15.02 -10.25 -2.95
N LEU A 74 14.56 -9.35 -2.06
CA LEU A 74 13.49 -8.41 -2.33
C LEU A 74 14.02 -6.99 -2.13
N ASP A 75 14.06 -6.21 -3.21
CA ASP A 75 14.66 -4.88 -3.19
C ASP A 75 13.70 -3.81 -2.65
N CYS A 76 12.40 -3.98 -2.92
CA CYS A 76 11.39 -3.01 -2.52
C CYS A 76 10.09 -3.67 -2.03
N LEU A 77 9.48 -3.07 -1.00
CA LEU A 77 8.10 -3.33 -0.57
C LEU A 77 7.30 -2.04 -0.75
N VAL A 78 6.17 -2.13 -1.45
CA VAL A 78 5.19 -1.04 -1.53
C VAL A 78 3.91 -1.47 -0.83
N ASN A 79 3.66 -0.89 0.33
CA ASN A 79 2.43 -1.06 1.09
C ASN A 79 1.37 -0.09 0.55
N ASN A 80 0.57 -0.56 -0.41
CA ASN A 80 -0.46 0.24 -1.06
C ASN A 80 -1.88 -0.26 -0.75
N ALA A 81 -2.08 -1.54 -0.43
CA ALA A 81 -3.40 -2.07 -0.10
C ALA A 81 -4.09 -1.22 0.97
N GLY A 82 -5.33 -0.87 0.72
CA GLY A 82 -6.15 -0.08 1.63
C GLY A 82 -7.59 0.02 1.16
N ILE A 83 -8.46 0.34 2.10
CA ILE A 83 -9.90 0.53 1.89
C ILE A 83 -10.36 1.83 2.55
N THR A 84 -11.50 2.33 2.13
CA THR A 84 -12.28 3.36 2.82
C THR A 84 -13.63 2.80 3.24
N ALA A 85 -14.21 3.34 4.29
CA ALA A 85 -15.60 3.14 4.71
C ALA A 85 -16.07 4.47 5.33
N ASP A 86 -16.46 5.39 4.43
CA ASP A 86 -16.72 6.77 4.76
C ASP A 86 -18.09 6.91 5.42
N GLN A 87 -18.13 7.45 6.63
CA GLN A 87 -19.33 7.69 7.39
C GLN A 87 -19.08 8.79 8.45
N LEU A 88 -20.09 9.63 8.71
CA LEU A 88 -20.03 10.55 9.83
C LEU A 88 -19.79 9.79 11.13
N PHE A 89 -18.90 10.29 11.99
CA PHE A 89 -18.43 9.61 13.20
C PHE A 89 -19.55 9.06 14.06
N ILE A 90 -20.58 9.85 14.31
CA ILE A 90 -21.73 9.45 15.15
C ILE A 90 -22.59 8.33 14.54
N ARG A 91 -22.42 8.03 13.25
CA ARG A 91 -23.16 6.98 12.54
C ARG A 91 -22.24 5.83 12.09
N MET A 92 -20.92 5.98 12.28
CA MET A 92 -19.93 4.97 11.92
C MET A 92 -20.15 3.72 12.75
N LYS A 93 -20.24 2.57 12.09
CA LYS A 93 -20.33 1.28 12.75
C LYS A 93 -18.95 0.84 13.21
N ASP A 94 -18.90 0.08 14.32
CA ASP A 94 -17.65 -0.49 14.83
C ASP A 94 -16.93 -1.32 13.74
N SER A 95 -17.69 -2.09 12.95
CA SER A 95 -17.12 -2.85 11.83
C SER A 95 -16.48 -1.98 10.74
N GLU A 96 -17.03 -0.81 10.44
CA GLU A 96 -16.44 0.13 9.46
C GLU A 96 -15.14 0.74 9.97
N TRP A 97 -15.04 0.95 11.28
CA TRP A 97 -13.78 1.33 11.93
C TRP A 97 -12.78 0.19 11.90
N ASP A 98 -13.17 -0.99 12.38
CA ASP A 98 -12.28 -2.15 12.50
C ASP A 98 -11.75 -2.60 11.15
N ASP A 99 -12.58 -2.69 10.13
CA ASP A 99 -12.17 -3.09 8.77
C ASP A 99 -11.11 -2.15 8.19
N VAL A 100 -11.29 -0.83 8.36
CA VAL A 100 -10.33 0.17 7.86
C VAL A 100 -9.02 0.11 8.63
N ILE A 101 -9.07 0.08 9.97
CA ILE A 101 -7.86 -0.01 10.80
C ILE A 101 -7.13 -1.33 10.54
N ASN A 102 -7.85 -2.45 10.49
CA ASN A 102 -7.25 -3.75 10.24
C ASN A 102 -6.56 -3.80 8.87
N THR A 103 -7.22 -3.34 7.82
CA THR A 103 -6.62 -3.38 6.47
C THR A 103 -5.50 -2.38 6.30
N ASN A 104 -5.73 -1.11 6.67
CA ASN A 104 -4.84 -0.01 6.33
C ASN A 104 -3.64 0.12 7.28
N LEU A 105 -3.70 -0.44 8.49
CA LEU A 105 -2.63 -0.33 9.48
C LEU A 105 -2.12 -1.70 9.93
N THR A 106 -3.00 -2.55 10.47
CA THR A 106 -2.60 -3.89 10.94
C THR A 106 -2.11 -4.75 9.79
N GLY A 107 -2.77 -4.70 8.62
CA GLY A 107 -2.37 -5.41 7.42
C GLY A 107 -0.97 -4.99 6.93
N ILE A 108 -0.67 -3.69 6.97
CA ILE A 108 0.68 -3.18 6.66
C ILE A 108 1.73 -3.71 7.64
N PHE A 109 1.44 -3.72 8.93
CA PHE A 109 2.33 -4.35 9.92
C PHE A 109 2.55 -5.84 9.62
N ASN A 110 1.48 -6.57 9.30
CA ASN A 110 1.55 -8.01 9.06
C ASN A 110 2.49 -8.37 7.90
N ILE A 111 2.45 -7.63 6.78
CA ILE A 111 3.31 -7.88 5.62
C ILE A 111 4.73 -7.30 5.81
N THR A 112 4.82 -6.11 6.42
CA THR A 112 6.11 -5.43 6.60
C THR A 112 7.03 -6.20 7.52
N LYS A 113 6.51 -6.81 8.58
CA LYS A 113 7.31 -7.54 9.57
C LYS A 113 8.12 -8.70 8.97
N PRO A 114 7.54 -9.66 8.22
CA PRO A 114 8.33 -10.72 7.58
C PRO A 114 9.25 -10.18 6.47
N VAL A 115 8.83 -9.19 5.68
CA VAL A 115 9.67 -8.57 4.66
C VAL A 115 10.88 -7.87 5.29
N SER A 116 10.69 -7.13 6.38
CA SER A 116 11.81 -6.51 7.11
C SER A 116 12.84 -7.54 7.60
N LYS A 117 12.39 -8.72 8.05
CA LYS A 117 13.30 -9.80 8.43
C LYS A 117 14.16 -10.31 7.25
N MET A 118 13.58 -10.33 6.03
CA MET A 118 14.35 -10.66 4.82
C MET A 118 15.38 -9.57 4.52
N MET A 119 14.95 -8.32 4.47
CA MET A 119 15.82 -7.18 4.17
C MET A 119 16.95 -7.00 5.20
N LEU A 120 16.69 -7.31 6.48
CA LEU A 120 17.73 -7.34 7.53
C LEU A 120 18.83 -8.36 7.25
N LYS A 121 18.49 -9.54 6.72
CA LYS A 121 19.47 -10.56 6.31
C LYS A 121 20.23 -10.11 5.06
N GLN A 122 19.54 -9.44 4.12
CA GLN A 122 20.13 -8.88 2.90
C GLN A 122 21.06 -7.69 3.20
N LYS A 123 20.85 -6.99 4.31
CA LYS A 123 21.46 -5.69 4.65
C LYS A 123 21.19 -4.60 3.59
N SER A 124 20.04 -4.69 2.95
CA SER A 124 19.57 -3.74 1.94
C SER A 124 18.06 -3.86 1.76
N GLY A 125 17.42 -2.80 1.32
CA GLY A 125 16.01 -2.80 0.97
C GLY A 125 15.39 -1.41 1.02
N SER A 126 14.17 -1.31 0.47
CA SER A 126 13.36 -0.09 0.53
C SER A 126 11.92 -0.45 0.86
N ILE A 127 11.32 0.25 1.79
CA ILE A 127 9.90 0.10 2.17
C ILE A 127 9.21 1.44 1.90
N ILE A 128 8.12 1.39 1.15
CA ILE A 128 7.32 2.56 0.81
C ILE A 128 5.90 2.33 1.31
N ASN A 129 5.42 3.19 2.20
CA ASN A 129 4.07 3.16 2.71
C ASN A 129 3.22 4.21 1.98
N ILE A 130 2.10 3.80 1.39
CA ILE A 130 1.17 4.73 0.75
C ILE A 130 0.15 5.20 1.79
N SER A 131 0.35 6.40 2.28
CA SER A 131 -0.58 7.11 3.15
C SER A 131 -1.61 7.92 2.33
N SER A 132 -1.98 9.09 2.78
CA SER A 132 -2.89 10.03 2.11
C SER A 132 -2.74 11.43 2.71
N VAL A 133 -3.07 12.45 1.92
CA VAL A 133 -3.26 13.80 2.44
C VAL A 133 -4.32 13.85 3.55
N SER A 134 -5.35 13.01 3.50
CA SER A 134 -6.34 12.87 4.57
C SER A 134 -5.70 12.43 5.91
N GLY A 135 -4.57 11.72 5.88
CA GLY A 135 -3.81 11.39 7.09
C GLY A 135 -3.03 12.56 7.67
N LEU A 136 -2.81 13.63 6.89
CA LEU A 136 -2.13 14.86 7.33
C LEU A 136 -3.12 15.91 7.83
N MET A 137 -4.22 16.11 7.10
CA MET A 137 -5.15 17.23 7.30
C MET A 137 -6.45 16.80 8.01
N GLY A 138 -6.78 15.50 7.98
CA GLY A 138 -8.13 15.02 8.30
C GLY A 138 -9.10 15.23 7.15
N ASN A 139 -10.24 14.51 7.20
CA ASN A 139 -11.35 14.72 6.29
C ASN A 139 -12.65 14.34 6.99
N ALA A 140 -13.66 15.18 6.88
CA ALA A 140 -14.98 14.89 7.47
C ALA A 140 -15.56 13.60 6.86
N GLY A 141 -16.13 12.72 7.71
CA GLY A 141 -16.62 11.41 7.29
C GLY A 141 -15.54 10.32 7.15
N GLN A 142 -14.27 10.64 7.36
CA GLN A 142 -13.14 9.71 7.22
C GLN A 142 -12.33 9.54 8.50
N VAL A 143 -12.95 9.56 9.66
CA VAL A 143 -12.21 9.45 10.93
C VAL A 143 -11.40 8.15 11.01
N ASN A 144 -11.96 7.01 10.59
CA ASN A 144 -11.27 5.72 10.47
C ASN A 144 -10.12 5.76 9.47
N TYR A 145 -10.38 6.23 8.25
CA TYR A 145 -9.38 6.30 7.18
C TYR A 145 -8.24 7.26 7.52
N SER A 146 -8.58 8.50 7.91
CA SER A 146 -7.60 9.52 8.28
C SER A 146 -6.72 9.05 9.46
N SER A 147 -7.32 8.42 10.48
CA SER A 147 -6.59 7.84 11.60
C SER A 147 -5.61 6.75 11.15
N SER A 148 -6.06 5.81 10.30
CA SER A 148 -5.21 4.75 9.78
C SER A 148 -4.04 5.29 8.96
N LYS A 149 -4.29 6.29 8.10
CA LYS A 149 -3.26 6.89 7.23
C LYS A 149 -2.31 7.81 8.01
N SER A 150 -2.79 8.51 9.03
CA SER A 150 -1.94 9.28 9.96
C SER A 150 -1.01 8.36 10.76
N ALA A 151 -1.50 7.22 11.24
CA ALA A 151 -0.69 6.25 11.96
C ALA A 151 0.51 5.74 11.15
N LEU A 152 0.41 5.66 9.82
CA LEU A 152 1.52 5.25 8.95
C LEU A 152 2.70 6.23 9.00
N LEU A 153 2.51 7.49 9.34
CA LEU A 153 3.59 8.46 9.49
C LEU A 153 4.47 8.11 10.68
N GLY A 154 3.85 7.80 11.83
CA GLY A 154 4.54 7.33 13.03
C GLY A 154 5.24 5.98 12.81
N PHE A 155 4.50 5.03 12.21
CA PHE A 155 5.02 3.72 11.82
C PHE A 155 6.28 3.84 10.95
N THR A 156 6.21 4.65 9.88
CA THR A 156 7.33 4.88 8.96
C THR A 156 8.53 5.48 9.67
N LYS A 157 8.33 6.56 10.43
CA LYS A 157 9.43 7.27 11.13
C LYS A 157 10.14 6.37 12.15
N SER A 158 9.40 5.56 12.89
CA SER A 158 9.95 4.63 13.87
C SER A 158 10.74 3.52 13.19
N LEU A 159 10.12 2.87 12.19
CA LEU A 159 10.74 1.77 11.46
C LEU A 159 11.98 2.22 10.67
N ALA A 160 11.98 3.43 10.12
CA ALA A 160 13.15 4.01 9.46
C ALA A 160 14.35 4.10 10.40
N LYS A 161 14.15 4.55 11.65
CA LYS A 161 15.22 4.64 12.66
C LYS A 161 15.74 3.24 13.04
N GLU A 162 14.88 2.24 13.14
CA GLU A 162 15.28 0.88 13.50
C GLU A 162 16.08 0.19 12.38
N LEU A 163 15.70 0.43 11.12
CA LEU A 163 16.24 -0.30 9.97
C LEU A 163 17.40 0.42 9.26
N ALA A 164 17.55 1.73 9.45
CA ALA A 164 18.61 2.51 8.81
C ALA A 164 20.04 1.99 9.07
N PRO A 165 20.40 1.50 10.29
CA PRO A 165 21.73 0.93 10.53
C PRO A 165 22.03 -0.35 9.72
N ARG A 166 21.02 -0.89 9.07
CA ARG A 166 21.13 -2.08 8.21
C ARG A 166 20.98 -1.76 6.72
N GLY A 167 21.06 -0.48 6.32
CA GLY A 167 20.96 -0.05 4.93
C GLY A 167 19.56 -0.18 4.32
N ILE A 168 18.51 -0.16 5.14
CA ILE A 168 17.12 -0.27 4.69
C ILE A 168 16.45 1.10 4.83
N ASN A 169 15.90 1.61 3.73
CA ASN A 169 15.15 2.86 3.70
C ASN A 169 13.67 2.60 3.94
N VAL A 170 13.02 3.46 4.74
CA VAL A 170 11.57 3.41 4.95
C VAL A 170 11.00 4.80 4.74
N ASN A 171 10.09 4.94 3.79
CA ASN A 171 9.49 6.20 3.40
C ASN A 171 7.96 6.10 3.35
N CYS A 172 7.31 7.26 3.45
CA CYS A 172 5.87 7.39 3.34
C CYS A 172 5.52 8.40 2.26
N ILE A 173 4.62 8.05 1.37
CA ILE A 173 4.07 8.93 0.35
C ILE A 173 2.63 9.25 0.77
N CYS A 174 2.26 10.54 0.75
CA CYS A 174 0.93 11.01 1.06
C CYS A 174 0.29 11.60 -0.22
N PRO A 175 -0.30 10.78 -1.09
CA PRO A 175 -0.97 11.27 -2.29
C PRO A 175 -2.11 12.24 -1.91
N GLY A 176 -2.28 13.27 -2.72
CA GLY A 176 -3.44 14.14 -2.69
C GLY A 176 -4.61 13.53 -3.48
N PHE A 177 -5.31 14.38 -4.23
CA PHE A 177 -6.39 13.93 -5.11
C PHE A 177 -5.79 13.28 -6.37
N ILE A 178 -5.94 11.97 -6.49
CA ILE A 178 -5.49 11.19 -7.65
C ILE A 178 -6.71 10.66 -8.38
N GLU A 179 -6.80 10.89 -9.68
CA GLU A 179 -7.86 10.30 -10.52
C GLU A 179 -7.75 8.77 -10.51
N SER A 180 -8.79 8.11 -10.05
CA SER A 180 -8.88 6.66 -9.91
C SER A 180 -10.34 6.23 -9.85
N ASP A 181 -10.61 4.92 -9.94
CA ASP A 181 -11.96 4.39 -9.77
C ASP A 181 -12.61 4.86 -8.47
N MET A 182 -11.84 4.99 -7.40
CA MET A 182 -12.32 5.46 -6.09
C MET A 182 -12.76 6.94 -6.13
N THR A 183 -12.04 7.79 -6.84
CA THR A 183 -12.38 9.23 -6.96
C THR A 183 -13.43 9.49 -8.02
N ASN A 184 -13.65 8.56 -8.96
CA ASN A 184 -14.70 8.64 -9.97
C ASN A 184 -16.11 8.38 -9.38
N GLU A 185 -16.19 7.78 -8.19
CA GLU A 185 -17.46 7.57 -7.46
C GLU A 185 -17.93 8.83 -6.70
N LEU A 186 -17.08 9.87 -6.61
CA LEU A 186 -17.44 11.14 -5.97
C LEU A 186 -18.48 11.92 -6.80
N THR A 187 -19.41 12.58 -6.09
CA THR A 187 -20.31 13.56 -6.73
C THR A 187 -19.53 14.75 -7.28
N SER A 188 -20.13 15.49 -8.23
CA SER A 188 -19.54 16.73 -8.76
C SER A 188 -19.12 17.69 -7.65
N ASP A 189 -20.02 17.93 -6.69
CA ASP A 189 -19.78 18.84 -5.58
C ASP A 189 -18.61 18.41 -4.69
N GLN A 190 -18.49 17.10 -4.41
CA GLN A 190 -17.38 16.56 -3.64
C GLN A 190 -16.04 16.68 -4.40
N ARG A 191 -16.08 16.46 -5.72
CA ARG A 191 -14.91 16.63 -6.59
C ARG A 191 -14.48 18.10 -6.62
N ASP A 192 -15.40 19.02 -6.85
CA ASP A 192 -15.13 20.46 -6.90
C ASP A 192 -14.58 20.96 -5.55
N GLN A 193 -15.14 20.48 -4.44
CA GLN A 193 -14.64 20.79 -3.10
C GLN A 193 -13.22 20.28 -2.90
N ALA A 194 -12.89 19.07 -3.35
CA ALA A 194 -11.54 18.52 -3.27
C ALA A 194 -10.54 19.32 -4.13
N LEU A 195 -10.93 19.66 -5.37
CA LEU A 195 -10.09 20.44 -6.29
C LEU A 195 -9.86 21.87 -5.76
N SER A 196 -10.85 22.51 -5.14
CA SER A 196 -10.71 23.86 -4.57
C SER A 196 -9.65 23.94 -3.44
N GLN A 197 -9.28 22.83 -2.85
CA GLN A 197 -8.21 22.76 -1.83
C GLN A 197 -6.82 22.62 -2.43
N ILE A 198 -6.70 22.45 -3.75
CA ILE A 198 -5.41 22.34 -4.45
C ILE A 198 -5.00 23.74 -4.91
N PRO A 199 -3.91 24.34 -4.38
CA PRO A 199 -3.57 25.73 -4.67
C PRO A 199 -3.27 26.05 -6.15
N LEU A 200 -2.91 25.04 -6.94
CA LEU A 200 -2.60 25.19 -8.37
C LEU A 200 -3.77 24.80 -9.28
N GLY A 201 -4.90 24.38 -8.72
CA GLY A 201 -6.08 23.94 -9.46
C GLY A 201 -6.02 22.51 -9.94
#